data_88b33eec3c8dfeb969254c289f5c3354
#
_entry.id   88b33eec3c8dfeb969254c289f5c3354
#
_cell.length_a   1.000
_cell.length_b   1.000
_cell.length_c   1.000
_cell.angle_alpha   90.00
_cell.angle_beta   90.00
_cell.angle_gamma   90.00
#
_symmetry.space_group_name_H-M   'P 1'
#
loop_
_entity.id
_entity.type
_entity.pdbx_description
1 polymer ?
#
loop_
_entity_poly.entity_id
_entity_poly.type
_entity_poly.pdbx_seq_one_letter_code
_entity_poly.pdbx_strand_id
1 'polypeptide(L)'
;MAKFYMMGNYTAQGFQGFLKDPKTDRSKAAQTAADAVGAKMLSYTGLRGAYDFFVIAEGTFEQAAGIKMATEASGALCNITICEAISINDVAGNAVKIAAKYKAPGK
;
A
#
# COMPACT_ATOMS: atom_id res chain seq x y z
N MET A 1 9.30 1.84 12.67
CA MET A 1 8.36 1.15 11.78
C MET A 1 8.43 1.78 10.39
N ALA A 2 8.26 0.98 9.38
CA ALA A 2 8.25 1.49 8.01
C ALA A 2 6.92 2.19 7.70
N LYS A 3 6.97 3.16 6.80
CA LYS A 3 5.78 3.83 6.29
C LYS A 3 5.51 3.33 4.87
N PHE A 4 4.26 2.97 4.61
CA PHE A 4 3.83 2.43 3.32
C PHE A 4 2.75 3.31 2.71
N TYR A 5 2.82 3.42 1.40
CA TYR A 5 1.81 4.07 0.57
C TYR A 5 1.16 2.96 -0.25
N MET A 6 -0.14 2.76 -0.04
CA MET A 6 -0.89 1.70 -0.70
C MET A 6 -1.98 2.32 -1.54
N MET A 7 -2.09 1.88 -2.78
CA MET A 7 -3.11 2.39 -3.69
C MET A 7 -3.69 1.23 -4.47
N GLY A 8 -4.93 1.32 -4.88
CA GLY A 8 -5.58 0.24 -5.58
C GLY A 8 -6.93 0.63 -6.12
N ASN A 9 -7.67 -0.37 -6.55
CA ASN A 9 -8.96 -0.18 -7.22
C ASN A 9 -10.03 -1.02 -6.54
N TYR A 10 -11.27 -0.54 -6.64
CA TYR A 10 -12.45 -1.34 -6.28
C TYR A 10 -12.81 -2.23 -7.46
N THR A 11 -13.22 -3.44 -7.16
CA THR A 11 -13.83 -4.34 -8.15
C THR A 11 -15.28 -3.95 -8.37
N ALA A 12 -15.96 -4.61 -9.33
CA ALA A 12 -17.41 -4.45 -9.50
C ALA A 12 -18.15 -4.74 -8.19
N GLN A 13 -17.73 -5.79 -7.48
CA GLN A 13 -18.30 -6.14 -6.18
C GLN A 13 -18.11 -5.02 -5.16
N GLY A 14 -16.92 -4.42 -5.13
CA GLY A 14 -16.63 -3.30 -4.24
C GLY A 14 -17.49 -2.09 -4.55
N PHE A 15 -17.65 -1.75 -5.82
CA PHE A 15 -18.54 -0.65 -6.24
C PHE A 15 -19.98 -0.90 -5.86
N GLN A 16 -20.46 -2.15 -5.96
CA GLN A 16 -21.85 -2.47 -5.59
C GLN A 16 -22.14 -2.16 -4.12
N GLY A 17 -21.13 -2.26 -3.25
CA GLY A 17 -21.30 -1.85 -1.87
C GLY A 17 -21.64 -0.37 -1.73
N PHE A 18 -21.00 0.48 -2.52
CA PHE A 18 -21.31 1.91 -2.54
C PHE A 18 -22.69 2.19 -3.14
N LEU A 19 -23.10 1.39 -4.13
CA LEU A 19 -24.44 1.55 -4.72
C LEU A 19 -25.55 1.18 -3.74
N LYS A 20 -25.29 0.20 -2.87
CA LYS A 20 -26.25 -0.17 -1.82
C LYS A 20 -26.33 0.90 -0.74
N ASP A 21 -25.19 1.50 -0.41
CA ASP A 21 -25.12 2.53 0.61
C ASP A 21 -24.05 3.56 0.21
N PRO A 22 -24.47 4.67 -0.42
CA PRO A 22 -23.53 5.72 -0.85
C PRO A 22 -22.74 6.35 0.29
N LYS A 23 -23.17 6.15 1.53
CA LYS A 23 -22.50 6.68 2.73
C LYS A 23 -21.50 5.67 3.31
N THR A 24 -21.23 4.56 2.65
CA THR A 24 -20.27 3.56 3.10
C THR A 24 -18.92 4.24 3.35
N ASP A 25 -18.38 4.01 4.55
CA ASP A 25 -17.08 4.56 4.97
C ASP A 25 -16.00 3.49 4.84
N ARG A 26 -15.28 3.52 3.72
CA ARG A 26 -14.21 2.56 3.47
C ARG A 26 -13.00 2.78 4.36
N SER A 27 -12.84 3.98 4.92
CA SER A 27 -11.74 4.24 5.84
C SER A 27 -11.87 3.42 7.12
N LYS A 28 -13.11 3.17 7.56
CA LYS A 28 -13.35 2.31 8.73
C LYS A 28 -12.96 0.86 8.45
N ALA A 29 -13.26 0.36 7.27
CA ALA A 29 -12.86 -1.00 6.89
C ALA A 29 -11.33 -1.13 6.82
N ALA A 30 -10.67 -0.12 6.27
CA ALA A 30 -9.22 -0.09 6.20
C ALA A 30 -8.60 -0.02 7.60
N GLN A 31 -9.17 0.78 8.49
CA GLN A 31 -8.73 0.88 9.88
C GLN A 31 -8.86 -0.47 10.59
N THR A 32 -9.99 -1.16 10.39
CA THR A 32 -10.22 -2.48 10.99
C THR A 32 -9.16 -3.48 10.51
N ALA A 33 -8.83 -3.46 9.22
CA ALA A 33 -7.80 -4.34 8.67
C ALA A 33 -6.43 -4.05 9.28
N ALA A 34 -6.06 -2.78 9.40
CA ALA A 34 -4.80 -2.38 10.01
C ALA A 34 -4.73 -2.80 11.48
N ASP A 35 -5.80 -2.56 12.24
CA ASP A 35 -5.87 -2.91 13.65
C ASP A 35 -5.73 -4.42 13.87
N ALA A 36 -6.28 -5.22 12.97
CA ALA A 36 -6.24 -6.69 13.10
C ALA A 36 -4.80 -7.24 13.10
N VAL A 37 -3.86 -6.54 12.48
CA VAL A 37 -2.46 -6.99 12.39
C VAL A 37 -1.50 -6.09 13.16
N GLY A 38 -2.03 -5.12 13.91
CA GLY A 38 -1.20 -4.22 14.70
C GLY A 38 -0.49 -3.12 13.88
N ALA A 39 -0.93 -2.91 12.65
CA ALA A 39 -0.45 -1.79 11.84
C ALA A 39 -1.25 -0.53 12.17
N LYS A 40 -0.75 0.62 11.72
CA LYS A 40 -1.41 1.90 11.98
C LYS A 40 -1.75 2.57 10.67
N MET A 41 -3.04 2.82 10.43
CA MET A 41 -3.48 3.61 9.28
C MET A 41 -3.39 5.09 9.64
N LEU A 42 -2.69 5.87 8.83
CA LEU A 42 -2.54 7.31 9.04
C LEU A 42 -3.57 8.11 8.25
N SER A 43 -3.91 7.66 7.04
CA SER A 43 -4.91 8.35 6.23
C SER A 43 -5.50 7.42 5.18
N TYR A 44 -6.68 7.77 4.70
CA TYR A 44 -7.37 7.09 3.60
C TYR A 44 -7.98 8.17 2.71
N THR A 45 -7.67 8.16 1.43
CA THR A 45 -8.11 9.18 0.48
C THR A 45 -8.69 8.52 -0.76
N GLY A 46 -9.87 8.93 -1.17
CA GLY A 46 -10.43 8.54 -2.46
C GLY A 46 -9.72 9.30 -3.58
N LEU A 47 -9.48 8.63 -4.69
CA LEU A 47 -8.75 9.20 -5.81
C LEU A 47 -9.59 9.20 -7.07
N ARG A 48 -9.20 10.08 -7.98
CA ARG A 48 -9.70 10.13 -9.35
C ARG A 48 -8.49 9.91 -10.27
N GLY A 49 -8.55 8.86 -11.08
CA GLY A 49 -7.45 8.55 -11.99
C GLY A 49 -7.20 7.05 -12.08
N ALA A 50 -5.94 6.67 -12.15
CA ALA A 50 -5.55 5.27 -12.33
C ALA A 50 -5.92 4.39 -11.12
N TYR A 51 -5.99 4.98 -9.93
CA TYR A 51 -6.35 4.28 -8.70
C TYR A 51 -7.58 4.92 -8.09
N ASP A 52 -8.32 4.15 -7.30
CA ASP A 52 -9.54 4.60 -6.66
C ASP A 52 -9.32 5.05 -5.22
N PHE A 53 -8.25 4.58 -4.58
CA PHE A 53 -7.96 4.95 -3.20
C PHE A 53 -6.47 4.99 -2.94
N PHE A 54 -6.10 5.73 -1.88
CA PHE A 54 -4.73 5.89 -1.43
C PHE A 54 -4.70 5.85 0.09
N VAL A 55 -3.86 4.96 0.64
CA VAL A 55 -3.74 4.76 2.07
C VAL A 55 -2.29 4.99 2.48
N ILE A 56 -2.11 5.71 3.59
CA ILE A 56 -0.80 5.82 4.24
C ILE A 56 -0.88 5.03 5.54
N ALA A 57 0.05 4.10 5.74
CA ALA A 57 0.07 3.25 6.92
C ALA A 57 1.49 3.04 7.43
N GLU A 58 1.61 2.70 8.70
CA GLU A 58 2.88 2.33 9.32
C GLU A 58 2.80 0.90 9.84
N GLY A 59 3.90 0.16 9.68
CA GLY A 59 3.98 -1.21 10.15
C GLY A 59 5.14 -1.94 9.51
N THR A 60 5.04 -3.28 9.42
CA THR A 60 5.98 -4.11 8.71
C THR A 60 5.47 -4.38 7.29
N PHE A 61 6.38 -4.79 6.41
CA PHE A 61 5.99 -5.17 5.06
C PHE A 61 5.01 -6.36 5.10
N GLU A 62 5.26 -7.33 6.00
CA GLU A 62 4.40 -8.49 6.13
C GLU A 62 2.97 -8.12 6.53
N GLN A 63 2.82 -7.09 7.37
CA GLN A 63 1.50 -6.57 7.74
C GLN A 63 0.82 -5.93 6.53
N ALA A 64 1.52 -5.10 5.79
CA ALA A 64 0.97 -4.44 4.60
C ALA A 64 0.60 -5.47 3.53
N ALA A 65 1.47 -6.45 3.28
CA ALA A 65 1.21 -7.52 2.31
C ALA A 65 0.03 -8.39 2.73
N GLY A 66 -0.12 -8.65 4.04
CA GLY A 66 -1.27 -9.39 4.56
C GLY A 66 -2.58 -8.66 4.32
N ILE A 67 -2.59 -7.35 4.52
CA ILE A 67 -3.77 -6.53 4.23
C ILE A 67 -4.12 -6.62 2.74
N LYS A 68 -3.12 -6.48 1.85
CA LYS A 68 -3.34 -6.62 0.41
C LYS A 68 -3.94 -7.99 0.08
N MET A 69 -3.34 -9.06 0.57
CA MET A 69 -3.79 -10.42 0.26
C MET A 69 -5.23 -10.64 0.72
N ALA A 70 -5.55 -10.27 1.96
CA ALA A 70 -6.88 -10.49 2.53
C ALA A 70 -7.95 -9.66 1.81
N THR A 71 -7.65 -8.41 1.50
CA THR A 71 -8.64 -7.52 0.87
C THR A 71 -8.85 -7.87 -0.60
N GLU A 72 -7.82 -8.28 -1.31
CA GLU A 72 -7.97 -8.76 -2.69
C GLU A 72 -8.68 -10.09 -2.73
N ALA A 73 -8.38 -11.01 -1.79
CA ALA A 73 -9.05 -12.30 -1.71
C ALA A 73 -10.54 -12.18 -1.41
N SER A 74 -10.95 -11.11 -0.71
CA SER A 74 -12.37 -10.85 -0.44
C SER A 74 -13.18 -10.55 -1.69
N GLY A 75 -12.53 -10.19 -2.78
CA GLY A 75 -13.17 -9.83 -4.03
C GLY A 75 -13.57 -8.36 -4.14
N ALA A 76 -13.43 -7.58 -3.08
CA ALA A 76 -13.85 -6.17 -3.09
C ALA A 76 -12.81 -5.22 -3.66
N LEU A 77 -11.53 -5.56 -3.55
CA LEU A 77 -10.42 -4.74 -4.01
C LEU A 77 -9.53 -5.50 -4.99
N CYS A 78 -8.81 -4.77 -5.81
CA CYS A 78 -7.86 -5.35 -6.76
C CYS A 78 -6.73 -4.36 -7.06
N ASN A 79 -5.68 -4.87 -7.70
CA ASN A 79 -4.59 -4.06 -8.22
C ASN A 79 -3.93 -3.20 -7.14
N ILE A 80 -3.81 -3.73 -5.92
CA ILE A 80 -3.19 -2.98 -4.83
C ILE A 80 -1.68 -2.95 -5.04
N THR A 81 -1.13 -1.74 -5.07
CA THR A 81 0.30 -1.49 -5.15
C THR A 81 0.77 -1.00 -3.78
N ILE A 82 1.87 -1.57 -3.29
CA ILE A 82 2.46 -1.18 -2.02
C ILE A 82 3.81 -0.54 -2.31
N CYS A 83 3.98 0.71 -1.89
CA CYS A 83 5.25 1.42 -1.98
C CYS A 83 5.75 1.75 -0.59
N GLU A 84 7.00 1.44 -0.30
CA GLU A 84 7.59 1.78 0.99
C GLU A 84 8.30 3.12 0.89
N ALA A 85 8.10 3.97 1.89
CA ALA A 85 8.85 5.22 1.99
C ALA A 85 10.30 4.89 2.34
N ILE A 86 11.23 5.47 1.60
CA ILE A 86 12.66 5.27 1.81
C ILE A 86 13.37 6.62 1.86
N SER A 87 14.59 6.62 2.41
CA SER A 87 15.50 7.74 2.27
C SER A 87 16.33 7.53 1.00
N ILE A 88 16.07 8.35 -0.01
CA ILE A 88 16.84 8.24 -1.27
C ILE A 88 18.33 8.55 -1.03
N ASN A 89 18.62 9.40 -0.06
CA ASN A 89 20.02 9.73 0.27
C ASN A 89 20.73 8.54 0.91
N ASP A 90 20.03 7.75 1.74
CA ASP A 90 20.62 6.54 2.31
C ASP A 90 20.86 5.48 1.24
N VAL A 91 19.93 5.36 0.31
CA VAL A 91 20.06 4.46 -0.85
C VAL A 91 21.27 4.90 -1.69
N ALA A 92 21.40 6.20 -1.95
CA ALA A 92 22.52 6.73 -2.71
C ALA A 92 23.85 6.48 -2.01
N GLY A 93 23.90 6.61 -0.67
CA GLY A 93 25.09 6.32 0.11
C GLY A 93 25.52 4.85 -0.03
N ASN A 94 24.57 3.93 -0.01
CA ASN A 94 24.88 2.52 -0.25
C ASN A 94 25.35 2.30 -1.69
N ALA A 95 24.73 2.96 -2.65
CA ALA A 95 25.07 2.82 -4.06
C ALA A 95 26.53 3.29 -4.32
N VAL A 96 26.96 4.37 -3.67
CA VAL A 96 28.33 4.86 -3.80
C VAL A 96 29.32 3.80 -3.33
N LYS A 97 29.05 3.15 -2.20
CA LYS A 97 29.92 2.10 -1.67
C LYS A 97 30.00 0.90 -2.62
N ILE A 98 28.88 0.52 -3.22
CA ILE A 98 28.82 -0.59 -4.17
C ILE A 98 29.57 -0.22 -5.45
N ALA A 99 29.33 0.98 -5.99
CA ALA A 99 29.94 1.43 -7.23
C ALA A 99 31.47 1.48 -7.15
N ALA A 100 32.00 1.76 -5.96
CA ALA A 100 33.45 1.80 -5.75
C ALA A 100 34.11 0.43 -5.90
N LYS A 101 33.37 -0.66 -5.73
CA LYS A 101 33.93 -2.03 -5.72
C LYS A 101 33.35 -2.92 -6.80
N TYR A 102 32.17 -2.62 -7.31
CA TYR A 102 31.50 -3.46 -8.31
C TYR A 102 32.13 -3.25 -9.67
N LYS A 103 32.43 -4.36 -10.36
CA LYS A 103 32.88 -4.34 -11.74
C LYS A 103 31.81 -4.93 -12.62
N ALA A 104 31.34 -4.15 -13.59
CA ALA A 104 30.41 -4.66 -14.58
C ALA A 104 31.06 -5.73 -15.46
N PRO A 105 30.31 -6.70 -16.00
CA PRO A 105 30.85 -7.69 -16.93
C PRO A 105 31.55 -7.00 -18.12
N GLY A 106 32.74 -7.47 -18.47
CA GLY A 106 33.49 -6.94 -19.59
C GLY A 106 34.32 -5.71 -19.30
N LYS A 107 34.38 -5.27 -18.05
CA LYS A 107 35.16 -4.08 -17.61
C LYS A 107 36.45 -4.46 -16.92
#